data_6cbfd8f3a7bfbfe6f0925c85d06b38f3
#
_entry.id   6cbfd8f3a7bfbfe6f0925c85d06b38f3
#
_cell.length_a   1.000
_cell.length_b   1.000
_cell.length_c   1.000
_cell.angle_alpha   90.00
_cell.angle_beta   90.00
_cell.angle_gamma   90.00
#
_symmetry.space_group_name_H-M   'P 1'
#
loop_
_entity.id
_entity.type
_entity.pdbx_description
1 polymer ?
#
loop_
_entity_poly.entity_id
_entity_poly.type
_entity_poly.pdbx_seq_one_letter_code
_entity_poly.pdbx_strand_id
1 'polypeptide(L)'
;MRMDELLRMEGITKVYPNGIVANKNVDFSVKAGEIHGLVGENGAGKSTLMKILFGLNKAEKGRILLEGKEIRIDSPYAAIGHGIGMVHQHFMLVPSLTAAENLVMGLEPRKGIYLDIAAAIRTTEELGRKYGLVVDPRAAVRDLPVGIKQRLEILKALFRGARILILDEPTAVLTPQETEELFVQLKLLRQAGNTIVFISHKLNEIKELCDRVTIMRSGAVQGTFAVSKVDEKDISRLMVGRDVILEVQKTAARPMGTVLKVNDLVVLDRFGKRAVNGASFSVRKGEILGIAGVEGNGQRELVEAITGLGTFASGDLEVNGRSVAGMSIRKIRDAGVCHVPEDRMTDGCAATLGVEANLMSYNHDSVQFTGPVFLKGKAIRANSDRLIAEYNVKCSSPEQEVGMLSGGNIQKVVVAREFSSAPSLIVADQPTRGIDVGATEFIRARLVELRDEGAAVLLVSADLNEVMELSDSLIVMYGGKIGAYVPDAKSVGEEELGLFMLGLKKQSPEEIARVVHD
;
A
#
# COMPACT_ATOMS: atom_id res chain seq x y z
N MET A 1 12.71 36.50 -13.96
CA MET A 1 12.82 35.04 -14.17
C MET A 1 13.68 34.49 -13.03
N ARG A 2 13.18 33.57 -12.20
CA ARG A 2 14.02 32.89 -11.20
C ARG A 2 14.89 31.90 -11.99
N MET A 3 16.19 32.17 -12.09
CA MET A 3 17.15 31.41 -12.91
C MET A 3 17.46 29.99 -12.43
N ASP A 4 16.76 29.48 -11.40
CA ASP A 4 17.08 28.20 -10.76
C ASP A 4 16.07 27.07 -11.06
N GLU A 5 15.01 27.30 -11.84
CA GLU A 5 13.96 26.29 -12.10
C GLU A 5 14.30 25.52 -13.37
N LEU A 6 14.56 24.20 -13.22
CA LEU A 6 14.80 23.28 -14.34
C LEU A 6 13.51 22.96 -15.09
N LEU A 7 12.46 22.62 -14.32
CA LEU A 7 11.15 22.22 -14.83
C LEU A 7 10.08 23.08 -14.19
N ARG A 8 9.12 23.53 -15.00
CA ARG A 8 7.94 24.26 -14.53
C ARG A 8 6.69 23.86 -15.32
N MET A 9 5.64 23.55 -14.60
CA MET A 9 4.30 23.31 -15.12
C MET A 9 3.42 24.47 -14.64
N GLU A 10 2.70 25.12 -15.57
CA GLU A 10 1.89 26.31 -15.26
C GLU A 10 0.43 26.09 -15.67
N GLY A 11 -0.48 26.35 -14.72
CA GLY A 11 -1.91 26.35 -14.96
C GLY A 11 -2.49 24.99 -15.39
N ILE A 12 -1.84 23.90 -15.02
CA ILE A 12 -2.23 22.54 -15.47
C ILE A 12 -3.62 22.19 -14.96
N THR A 13 -4.51 21.91 -15.90
CA THR A 13 -5.89 21.47 -15.61
C THR A 13 -6.16 20.16 -16.34
N LYS A 14 -6.69 19.18 -15.57
CA LYS A 14 -7.09 17.86 -16.09
C LYS A 14 -8.47 17.48 -15.61
N VAL A 15 -9.35 17.18 -16.58
CA VAL A 15 -10.70 16.67 -16.33
C VAL A 15 -10.82 15.31 -17.02
N TYR A 16 -11.25 14.29 -16.29
CA TYR A 16 -11.51 12.97 -16.85
C TYR A 16 -12.91 12.90 -17.50
N PRO A 17 -13.17 11.94 -18.41
CA PRO A 17 -14.46 11.82 -19.09
C PRO A 17 -15.68 11.66 -18.17
N ASN A 18 -15.46 11.13 -16.96
CA ASN A 18 -16.49 11.00 -15.91
C ASN A 18 -16.76 12.31 -15.14
N GLY A 19 -16.20 13.44 -15.57
CA GLY A 19 -16.36 14.76 -14.94
C GLY A 19 -15.44 15.02 -13.74
N ILE A 20 -14.60 14.09 -13.34
CA ILE A 20 -13.66 14.29 -12.23
C ILE A 20 -12.55 15.26 -12.64
N VAL A 21 -12.43 16.38 -11.90
CA VAL A 21 -11.35 17.35 -12.04
C VAL A 21 -10.16 16.89 -11.21
N ALA A 22 -9.20 16.22 -11.84
CA ALA A 22 -8.04 15.66 -11.15
C ALA A 22 -6.93 16.70 -10.86
N ASN A 23 -6.77 17.71 -11.74
CA ASN A 23 -5.90 18.85 -11.51
C ASN A 23 -6.65 20.13 -11.88
N LYS A 24 -6.53 21.16 -11.04
CA LYS A 24 -7.24 22.43 -11.18
C LYS A 24 -6.25 23.58 -11.08
N ASN A 25 -5.84 24.12 -12.23
CA ASN A 25 -4.92 25.25 -12.34
C ASN A 25 -3.65 25.04 -11.49
N VAL A 26 -2.98 23.90 -11.67
CA VAL A 26 -1.82 23.49 -10.87
C VAL A 26 -0.56 24.15 -11.41
N ASP A 27 0.16 24.84 -10.54
CA ASP A 27 1.54 25.31 -10.76
C ASP A 27 2.50 24.41 -9.97
N PHE A 28 3.50 23.87 -10.66
CA PHE A 28 4.49 22.98 -10.08
C PHE A 28 5.87 23.27 -10.65
N SER A 29 6.90 23.35 -9.80
CA SER A 29 8.26 23.63 -10.26
C SER A 29 9.32 22.84 -9.50
N VAL A 30 10.36 22.44 -10.23
CA VAL A 30 11.49 21.66 -9.70
C VAL A 30 12.80 22.35 -10.09
N LYS A 31 13.74 22.45 -9.15
CA LYS A 31 15.08 23.00 -9.39
C LYS A 31 16.04 21.92 -9.88
N ALA A 32 17.08 22.35 -10.60
CA ALA A 32 18.13 21.43 -11.03
C ALA A 32 18.88 20.82 -9.83
N GLY A 33 19.06 19.51 -9.83
CA GLY A 33 19.83 18.80 -8.81
C GLY A 33 19.16 18.73 -7.44
N GLU A 34 17.84 18.95 -7.33
CA GLU A 34 17.11 18.74 -6.07
C GLU A 34 16.36 17.41 -6.06
N ILE A 35 16.08 16.90 -4.88
CA ILE A 35 15.06 15.89 -4.64
C ILE A 35 13.80 16.62 -4.16
N HIS A 36 12.78 16.65 -5.02
CA HIS A 36 11.54 17.36 -4.79
C HIS A 36 10.42 16.40 -4.39
N GLY A 37 9.91 16.53 -3.16
CA GLY A 37 8.77 15.76 -2.69
C GLY A 37 7.45 16.26 -3.28
N LEU A 38 6.60 15.35 -3.75
CA LEU A 38 5.22 15.65 -4.14
C LEU A 38 4.29 14.83 -3.27
N VAL A 39 3.61 15.50 -2.33
CA VAL A 39 2.75 14.86 -1.33
C VAL A 39 1.30 15.31 -1.45
N GLY A 40 0.41 14.49 -0.91
CA GLY A 40 -1.04 14.74 -0.90
C GLY A 40 -1.79 13.44 -0.66
N GLU A 41 -3.05 13.52 -0.28
CA GLU A 41 -3.90 12.35 -0.13
C GLU A 41 -4.10 11.60 -1.45
N ASN A 42 -4.57 10.34 -1.37
CA ASN A 42 -4.97 9.59 -2.56
C ASN A 42 -6.12 10.31 -3.27
N GLY A 43 -5.99 10.45 -4.58
CA GLY A 43 -6.92 11.29 -5.36
C GLY A 43 -6.61 12.79 -5.36
N ALA A 44 -5.57 13.27 -4.68
CA ALA A 44 -5.16 14.68 -4.71
C ALA A 44 -4.63 15.16 -6.07
N GLY A 45 -4.43 14.25 -7.04
CA GLY A 45 -4.01 14.60 -8.41
C GLY A 45 -2.51 14.43 -8.68
N LYS A 46 -1.71 13.91 -7.73
CA LYS A 46 -0.25 13.73 -7.85
C LYS A 46 0.16 12.89 -9.06
N SER A 47 -0.30 11.64 -9.10
CA SER A 47 0.03 10.71 -10.20
C SER A 47 -0.56 11.19 -11.53
N THR A 48 -1.70 11.89 -11.52
CA THR A 48 -2.25 12.52 -12.74
C THR A 48 -1.33 13.62 -13.26
N LEU A 49 -0.83 14.50 -12.39
CA LEU A 49 0.12 15.55 -12.76
C LEU A 49 1.41 14.95 -13.34
N MET A 50 1.95 13.91 -12.73
CA MET A 50 3.16 13.24 -13.22
C MET A 50 2.91 12.44 -14.51
N LYS A 51 1.74 11.83 -14.68
CA LYS A 51 1.34 11.19 -15.94
C LYS A 51 1.20 12.21 -17.09
N ILE A 52 0.82 13.45 -16.80
CA ILE A 52 0.85 14.54 -17.77
C ILE A 52 2.30 14.89 -18.13
N LEU A 53 3.16 15.05 -17.15
CA LEU A 53 4.58 15.34 -17.34
C LEU A 53 5.31 14.24 -18.10
N PHE A 54 4.92 12.98 -17.91
CA PHE A 54 5.48 11.84 -18.63
C PHE A 54 4.77 11.54 -19.98
N GLY A 55 3.73 12.29 -20.33
CA GLY A 55 3.03 12.16 -21.63
C GLY A 55 2.06 10.98 -21.74
N LEU A 56 1.67 10.36 -20.61
CA LEU A 56 0.62 9.34 -20.56
C LEU A 56 -0.78 9.95 -20.58
N ASN A 57 -0.93 11.16 -20.06
CA ASN A 57 -2.17 11.91 -20.07
C ASN A 57 -1.94 13.28 -20.71
N LYS A 58 -2.98 13.83 -21.37
CA LYS A 58 -2.97 15.21 -21.86
C LYS A 58 -3.71 16.11 -20.89
N ALA A 59 -3.13 17.31 -20.63
CA ALA A 59 -3.83 18.37 -19.92
C ALA A 59 -4.83 19.06 -20.87
N GLU A 60 -5.95 19.52 -20.34
CA GLU A 60 -6.90 20.38 -21.09
C GLU A 60 -6.41 21.83 -21.16
N LYS A 61 -5.65 22.27 -20.14
CA LYS A 61 -5.07 23.62 -20.06
C LYS A 61 -3.71 23.58 -19.39
N GLY A 62 -2.93 24.61 -19.62
CA GLY A 62 -1.62 24.81 -19.03
C GLY A 62 -0.49 24.56 -20.02
N ARG A 63 0.75 24.76 -19.57
CA ARG A 63 1.96 24.57 -20.35
C ARG A 63 3.09 24.00 -19.49
N ILE A 64 4.06 23.40 -20.15
CA ILE A 64 5.25 22.81 -19.51
C ILE A 64 6.48 23.52 -20.06
N LEU A 65 7.33 24.00 -19.16
CA LEU A 65 8.60 24.64 -19.51
C LEU A 65 9.75 23.79 -18.96
N LEU A 66 10.75 23.56 -19.78
CA LEU A 66 12.02 22.90 -19.44
C LEU A 66 13.16 23.87 -19.73
N GLU A 67 13.99 24.18 -18.74
CA GLU A 67 15.07 25.17 -18.86
C GLU A 67 14.56 26.54 -19.40
N GLY A 68 13.34 26.92 -18.98
CA GLY A 68 12.69 28.15 -19.40
C GLY A 68 12.08 28.15 -20.80
N LYS A 69 12.20 27.07 -21.54
CA LYS A 69 11.59 26.90 -22.88
C LYS A 69 10.33 26.07 -22.79
N GLU A 70 9.25 26.54 -23.44
CA GLU A 70 8.03 25.74 -23.52
C GLU A 70 8.28 24.49 -24.37
N ILE A 71 7.90 23.33 -23.82
CA ILE A 71 8.00 22.03 -24.47
C ILE A 71 6.63 21.40 -24.58
N ARG A 72 6.47 20.55 -25.59
CA ARG A 72 5.26 19.77 -25.79
C ARG A 72 5.53 18.30 -25.54
N ILE A 73 4.76 17.70 -24.65
CA ILE A 73 4.86 16.29 -24.28
C ILE A 73 3.56 15.60 -24.65
N ASP A 74 3.53 14.95 -25.82
CA ASP A 74 2.35 14.26 -26.35
C ASP A 74 2.40 12.74 -26.14
N SER A 75 3.54 12.21 -25.70
CA SER A 75 3.78 10.78 -25.50
C SER A 75 4.95 10.53 -24.52
N PRO A 76 5.06 9.34 -23.93
CA PRO A 76 6.23 8.94 -23.15
C PRO A 76 7.55 9.03 -23.94
N TYR A 77 7.50 8.77 -25.23
CA TYR A 77 8.65 8.91 -26.12
C TYR A 77 9.18 10.36 -26.17
N ALA A 78 8.26 11.32 -26.26
CA ALA A 78 8.62 12.75 -26.22
C ALA A 78 9.20 13.14 -24.85
N ALA A 79 8.63 12.66 -23.74
CA ALA A 79 9.15 12.89 -22.39
C ALA A 79 10.59 12.35 -22.23
N ILE A 80 10.84 11.13 -22.68
CA ILE A 80 12.16 10.50 -22.68
C ILE A 80 13.14 11.33 -23.53
N GLY A 81 12.72 11.79 -24.71
CA GLY A 81 13.53 12.67 -25.59
C GLY A 81 13.93 13.99 -24.90
N HIS A 82 13.15 14.47 -23.96
CA HIS A 82 13.46 15.63 -23.11
C HIS A 82 14.26 15.26 -21.84
N GLY A 83 14.65 14.00 -21.66
CA GLY A 83 15.39 13.53 -20.49
C GLY A 83 14.53 13.34 -19.24
N ILE A 84 13.23 13.11 -19.40
CA ILE A 84 12.29 12.82 -18.29
C ILE A 84 12.04 11.32 -18.28
N GLY A 85 12.33 10.67 -17.15
CA GLY A 85 12.07 9.24 -16.90
C GLY A 85 11.08 9.07 -15.77
N MET A 86 10.29 7.99 -15.80
CA MET A 86 9.33 7.66 -14.75
C MET A 86 9.48 6.20 -14.34
N VAL A 87 9.55 5.99 -13.03
CA VAL A 87 9.43 4.69 -12.36
C VAL A 87 8.04 4.63 -11.76
N HIS A 88 7.26 3.67 -12.22
CA HIS A 88 5.86 3.51 -11.83
C HIS A 88 5.72 2.76 -10.51
N GLN A 89 4.59 2.93 -9.84
CA GLN A 89 4.22 2.21 -8.61
C GLN A 89 4.21 0.69 -8.81
N HIS A 90 3.79 0.21 -9.98
CA HIS A 90 3.89 -1.20 -10.38
C HIS A 90 5.02 -1.35 -11.39
N PHE A 91 5.88 -2.34 -11.19
CA PHE A 91 7.02 -2.57 -12.08
C PHE A 91 6.62 -2.84 -13.52
N MET A 92 7.20 -2.09 -14.44
CA MET A 92 7.02 -2.26 -15.89
C MET A 92 8.14 -3.15 -16.46
N LEU A 93 8.39 -4.28 -15.80
CA LEU A 93 9.38 -5.28 -16.17
C LEU A 93 8.69 -6.53 -16.74
N VAL A 94 9.35 -7.17 -17.71
CA VAL A 94 8.89 -8.44 -18.27
C VAL A 94 9.48 -9.59 -17.45
N PRO A 95 8.67 -10.36 -16.70
CA PRO A 95 9.17 -11.34 -15.73
C PRO A 95 9.98 -12.48 -16.34
N SER A 96 9.69 -12.86 -17.60
CA SER A 96 10.35 -13.95 -18.31
C SER A 96 11.71 -13.59 -18.89
N LEU A 97 12.02 -12.30 -19.00
CA LEU A 97 13.29 -11.82 -19.54
C LEU A 97 14.32 -11.61 -18.42
N THR A 98 15.59 -11.64 -18.79
CA THR A 98 16.70 -11.30 -17.90
C THR A 98 16.72 -9.79 -17.58
N ALA A 99 17.48 -9.40 -16.54
CA ALA A 99 17.66 -7.99 -16.20
C ALA A 99 18.31 -7.21 -17.36
N ALA A 100 19.30 -7.77 -18.03
CA ALA A 100 19.94 -7.13 -19.18
C ALA A 100 18.98 -6.94 -20.36
N GLU A 101 18.16 -7.93 -20.69
CA GLU A 101 17.17 -7.82 -21.76
C GLU A 101 16.09 -6.76 -21.42
N ASN A 102 15.62 -6.71 -20.16
CA ASN A 102 14.70 -5.68 -19.71
C ASN A 102 15.29 -4.27 -19.79
N LEU A 103 16.57 -4.11 -19.44
CA LEU A 103 17.27 -2.82 -19.49
C LEU A 103 17.28 -2.25 -20.92
N VAL A 104 17.71 -3.06 -21.89
CA VAL A 104 17.94 -2.60 -23.27
C VAL A 104 16.68 -2.67 -24.14
N MET A 105 15.57 -3.17 -23.64
CA MET A 105 14.33 -3.32 -24.39
C MET A 105 13.91 -2.02 -25.11
N GLY A 106 13.73 -2.09 -26.43
CA GLY A 106 13.40 -0.95 -27.30
C GLY A 106 14.61 -0.10 -27.74
N LEU A 107 15.81 -0.39 -27.21
CA LEU A 107 17.10 0.21 -27.61
C LEU A 107 18.18 -0.89 -27.65
N GLU A 108 17.80 -2.05 -28.19
CA GLU A 108 18.62 -3.24 -28.16
C GLU A 108 19.95 -3.06 -28.94
N PRO A 109 21.11 -3.36 -28.32
CA PRO A 109 22.35 -3.46 -29.07
C PRO A 109 22.28 -4.61 -30.07
N ARG A 110 22.70 -4.38 -31.31
CA ARG A 110 22.55 -5.35 -32.41
C ARG A 110 23.90 -5.78 -32.97
N LYS A 111 24.02 -7.08 -33.27
CA LYS A 111 25.07 -7.64 -34.08
C LYS A 111 24.44 -8.22 -35.34
N GLY A 112 24.43 -7.42 -36.40
CA GLY A 112 23.61 -7.70 -37.59
C GLY A 112 22.13 -7.65 -37.29
N ILE A 113 21.41 -8.76 -37.53
CA ILE A 113 19.95 -8.89 -37.24
C ILE A 113 19.66 -9.42 -35.85
N TYR A 114 20.68 -9.86 -35.09
CA TYR A 114 20.52 -10.47 -33.78
C TYR A 114 20.80 -9.47 -32.66
N LEU A 115 20.13 -9.70 -31.52
CA LEU A 115 20.41 -9.02 -30.25
C LEU A 115 21.84 -9.38 -29.78
N ASP A 116 22.67 -8.38 -29.48
CA ASP A 116 23.97 -8.58 -28.82
C ASP A 116 23.78 -8.66 -27.29
N ILE A 117 23.46 -9.87 -26.81
CA ILE A 117 23.26 -10.14 -25.37
C ILE A 117 24.53 -9.80 -24.57
N ALA A 118 25.72 -10.03 -25.12
CA ALA A 118 26.96 -9.74 -24.43
C ALA A 118 27.18 -8.23 -24.25
N ALA A 119 26.75 -7.41 -25.23
CA ALA A 119 26.75 -5.96 -25.09
C ALA A 119 25.70 -5.51 -24.06
N ALA A 120 24.49 -6.08 -24.07
CA ALA A 120 23.45 -5.77 -23.10
C ALA A 120 23.91 -6.06 -21.66
N ILE A 121 24.58 -7.20 -21.43
CA ILE A 121 25.16 -7.57 -20.13
C ILE A 121 26.23 -6.54 -19.70
N ARG A 122 27.20 -6.22 -20.57
CA ARG A 122 28.24 -5.22 -20.26
C ARG A 122 27.60 -3.86 -19.92
N THR A 123 26.65 -3.39 -20.72
CA THR A 123 25.94 -2.12 -20.45
C THR A 123 25.27 -2.12 -19.08
N THR A 124 24.63 -3.23 -18.70
CA THR A 124 23.97 -3.36 -17.39
C THR A 124 24.98 -3.28 -16.25
N GLU A 125 26.10 -3.99 -16.37
CA GLU A 125 27.19 -3.98 -15.37
C GLU A 125 27.86 -2.59 -15.25
N GLU A 126 28.10 -1.91 -16.37
CA GLU A 126 28.70 -0.58 -16.40
C GLU A 126 27.81 0.47 -15.76
N LEU A 127 26.52 0.48 -16.12
CA LEU A 127 25.54 1.39 -15.51
C LEU A 127 25.33 1.09 -14.04
N GLY A 128 25.22 -0.19 -13.68
CA GLY A 128 25.10 -0.60 -12.29
C GLY A 128 26.26 -0.11 -11.43
N ARG A 129 27.49 -0.23 -11.92
CA ARG A 129 28.68 0.30 -11.24
C ARG A 129 28.72 1.83 -11.20
N LYS A 130 28.37 2.48 -12.31
CA LYS A 130 28.37 3.96 -12.42
C LYS A 130 27.44 4.61 -11.41
N TYR A 131 26.26 4.04 -11.19
CA TYR A 131 25.21 4.62 -10.34
C TYR A 131 25.06 3.92 -8.97
N GLY A 132 25.89 2.91 -8.67
CA GLY A 132 25.79 2.13 -7.44
C GLY A 132 24.55 1.21 -7.36
N LEU A 133 23.90 0.95 -8.52
CA LEU A 133 22.67 0.16 -8.63
C LEU A 133 22.98 -1.23 -9.19
N VAL A 134 23.72 -2.03 -8.44
CA VAL A 134 24.19 -3.35 -8.92
C VAL A 134 23.02 -4.34 -9.04
N VAL A 135 22.90 -4.95 -10.23
CA VAL A 135 21.92 -5.99 -10.56
C VAL A 135 22.62 -7.11 -11.33
N ASP A 136 22.34 -8.38 -11.06
CA ASP A 136 22.82 -9.49 -11.88
C ASP A 136 22.16 -9.43 -13.27
N PRO A 137 22.91 -9.14 -14.35
CA PRO A 137 22.33 -8.97 -15.68
C PRO A 137 21.75 -10.26 -16.27
N ARG A 138 22.15 -11.43 -15.76
CA ARG A 138 21.72 -12.75 -16.25
C ARG A 138 20.52 -13.31 -15.51
N ALA A 139 20.18 -12.77 -14.35
CA ALA A 139 19.04 -13.24 -13.56
C ALA A 139 17.72 -12.92 -14.27
N ALA A 140 16.79 -13.88 -14.30
CA ALA A 140 15.43 -13.64 -14.78
C ALA A 140 14.68 -12.72 -13.80
N VAL A 141 13.95 -11.74 -14.31
CA VAL A 141 13.28 -10.73 -13.48
C VAL A 141 12.28 -11.33 -12.50
N ARG A 142 11.60 -12.42 -12.87
CA ARG A 142 10.68 -13.14 -11.97
C ARG A 142 11.35 -13.60 -10.66
N ASP A 143 12.64 -13.94 -10.73
CA ASP A 143 13.41 -14.51 -9.61
C ASP A 143 14.13 -13.43 -8.77
N LEU A 144 14.09 -12.16 -9.21
CA LEU A 144 14.72 -11.04 -8.49
C LEU A 144 13.89 -10.62 -7.28
N PRO A 145 14.54 -10.30 -6.15
CA PRO A 145 13.92 -9.60 -5.02
C PRO A 145 13.30 -8.25 -5.46
N VAL A 146 12.32 -7.78 -4.69
CA VAL A 146 11.60 -6.53 -4.99
C VAL A 146 12.53 -5.32 -5.06
N GLY A 147 13.45 -5.16 -4.10
CA GLY A 147 14.42 -4.07 -4.09
C GLY A 147 15.36 -4.08 -5.31
N ILE A 148 15.70 -5.27 -5.84
CA ILE A 148 16.51 -5.39 -7.07
C ILE A 148 15.69 -5.03 -8.31
N LYS A 149 14.38 -5.38 -8.36
CA LYS A 149 13.48 -4.93 -9.42
C LYS A 149 13.36 -3.42 -9.46
N GLN A 150 13.28 -2.78 -8.29
CA GLN A 150 13.27 -1.32 -8.16
C GLN A 150 14.54 -0.68 -8.74
N ARG A 151 15.72 -1.23 -8.40
CA ARG A 151 17.02 -0.77 -8.96
C ARG A 151 17.04 -0.91 -10.48
N LEU A 152 16.52 -2.00 -11.01
CA LEU A 152 16.45 -2.24 -12.46
C LEU A 152 15.56 -1.22 -13.18
N GLU A 153 14.41 -0.85 -12.61
CA GLU A 153 13.54 0.19 -13.16
C GLU A 153 14.22 1.57 -13.20
N ILE A 154 14.97 1.92 -12.15
CA ILE A 154 15.75 3.16 -12.12
C ILE A 154 16.85 3.11 -13.17
N LEU A 155 17.61 2.00 -13.27
CA LEU A 155 18.65 1.82 -14.29
C LEU A 155 18.09 1.93 -15.69
N LYS A 156 16.90 1.39 -15.95
CA LYS A 156 16.22 1.46 -17.24
C LYS A 156 15.86 2.90 -17.63
N ALA A 157 15.42 3.73 -16.67
CA ALA A 157 15.19 5.15 -16.91
C ALA A 157 16.51 5.90 -17.20
N LEU A 158 17.56 5.62 -16.43
CA LEU A 158 18.88 6.21 -16.62
C LEU A 158 19.55 5.78 -17.95
N PHE A 159 19.40 4.52 -18.35
CA PHE A 159 19.86 4.02 -19.65
C PHE A 159 19.25 4.79 -20.82
N ARG A 160 17.99 5.21 -20.68
CA ARG A 160 17.28 6.02 -21.67
C ARG A 160 17.61 7.51 -21.61
N GLY A 161 18.57 7.90 -20.77
CA GLY A 161 19.08 9.28 -20.68
C GLY A 161 18.27 10.20 -19.78
N ALA A 162 17.51 9.66 -18.82
CA ALA A 162 16.75 10.48 -17.88
C ALA A 162 17.71 11.37 -17.04
N ARG A 163 17.42 12.68 -17.04
CA ARG A 163 18.03 13.69 -16.16
C ARG A 163 17.06 14.12 -15.06
N ILE A 164 15.76 13.98 -15.31
CA ILE A 164 14.66 14.17 -14.35
C ILE A 164 14.01 12.80 -14.15
N LEU A 165 14.06 12.29 -12.92
CA LEU A 165 13.50 11.00 -12.55
C LEU A 165 12.24 11.23 -11.71
N ILE A 166 11.11 10.71 -12.17
CA ILE A 166 9.85 10.68 -11.42
C ILE A 166 9.74 9.30 -10.77
N LEU A 167 9.63 9.24 -9.46
CA LEU A 167 9.46 8.01 -8.69
C LEU A 167 8.08 8.04 -8.01
N ASP A 168 7.16 7.19 -8.47
CA ASP A 168 5.78 7.14 -7.96
C ASP A 168 5.66 6.04 -6.90
N GLU A 169 5.65 6.43 -5.61
CA GLU A 169 5.60 5.57 -4.42
C GLU A 169 6.63 4.42 -4.43
N PRO A 170 7.93 4.71 -4.61
CA PRO A 170 8.93 3.67 -4.86
C PRO A 170 9.24 2.78 -3.65
N THR A 171 8.77 3.14 -2.46
CA THR A 171 9.03 2.44 -1.19
C THR A 171 7.82 1.62 -0.70
N ALA A 172 6.73 1.59 -1.47
CA ALA A 172 5.47 0.98 -1.02
C ALA A 172 5.57 -0.54 -0.71
N VAL A 173 6.56 -1.21 -1.30
CA VAL A 173 6.77 -2.67 -1.20
C VAL A 173 8.16 -3.04 -0.69
N LEU A 174 8.93 -2.06 -0.21
CA LEU A 174 10.30 -2.24 0.30
C LEU A 174 10.31 -2.42 1.81
N THR A 175 11.28 -3.21 2.30
CA THR A 175 11.60 -3.26 3.72
C THR A 175 12.26 -1.94 4.16
N PRO A 176 12.32 -1.63 5.48
CA PRO A 176 13.04 -0.45 5.97
C PRO A 176 14.48 -0.40 5.49
N GLN A 177 15.20 -1.50 5.53
CA GLN A 177 16.59 -1.60 5.08
C GLN A 177 16.75 -1.33 3.59
N GLU A 178 15.85 -1.90 2.75
CA GLU A 178 15.84 -1.63 1.31
C GLU A 178 15.48 -0.17 1.01
N THR A 179 14.63 0.45 1.84
CA THR A 179 14.27 1.87 1.74
C THR A 179 15.48 2.76 2.04
N GLU A 180 16.22 2.49 3.10
CA GLU A 180 17.47 3.20 3.43
C GLU A 180 18.50 3.09 2.31
N GLU A 181 18.71 1.87 1.78
CA GLU A 181 19.60 1.65 0.64
C GLU A 181 19.16 2.46 -0.59
N LEU A 182 17.86 2.48 -0.89
CA LEU A 182 17.30 3.30 -1.97
C LEU A 182 17.58 4.78 -1.74
N PHE A 183 17.40 5.30 -0.52
CA PHE A 183 17.65 6.71 -0.20
C PHE A 183 19.11 7.10 -0.38
N VAL A 184 20.04 6.23 0.04
CA VAL A 184 21.47 6.43 -0.24
C VAL A 184 21.73 6.54 -1.74
N GLN A 185 21.12 5.67 -2.53
CA GLN A 185 21.28 5.66 -3.99
C GLN A 185 20.66 6.91 -4.64
N LEU A 186 19.49 7.36 -4.20
CA LEU A 186 18.86 8.58 -4.71
C LEU A 186 19.69 9.83 -4.36
N LYS A 187 20.29 9.88 -3.17
CA LYS A 187 21.22 10.95 -2.78
C LYS A 187 22.47 10.96 -3.67
N LEU A 188 23.00 9.78 -4.03
CA LEU A 188 24.13 9.67 -4.98
C LEU A 188 23.73 10.11 -6.40
N LEU A 189 22.57 9.73 -6.90
CA LEU A 189 22.05 10.17 -8.19
C LEU A 189 21.90 11.70 -8.25
N ARG A 190 21.39 12.32 -7.19
CA ARG A 190 21.32 13.78 -7.05
C ARG A 190 22.72 14.40 -7.13
N GLN A 191 23.70 13.87 -6.41
CA GLN A 191 25.09 14.35 -6.45
C GLN A 191 25.71 14.21 -7.85
N ALA A 192 25.29 13.20 -8.63
CA ALA A 192 25.68 13.01 -10.02
C ALA A 192 24.96 13.97 -10.99
N GLY A 193 24.15 14.92 -10.50
CA GLY A 193 23.47 15.95 -11.28
C GLY A 193 22.05 15.59 -11.74
N ASN A 194 21.48 14.48 -11.29
CA ASN A 194 20.09 14.14 -11.60
C ASN A 194 19.13 14.94 -10.70
N THR A 195 17.98 15.26 -11.24
CA THR A 195 16.85 15.87 -10.52
C THR A 195 15.80 14.80 -10.27
N ILE A 196 15.24 14.74 -9.08
CA ILE A 196 14.32 13.68 -8.69
C ILE A 196 13.01 14.27 -8.19
N VAL A 197 11.89 13.80 -8.73
CA VAL A 197 10.55 14.03 -8.17
C VAL A 197 10.13 12.77 -7.43
N PHE A 198 10.03 12.86 -6.12
CA PHE A 198 9.72 11.75 -5.23
C PHE A 198 8.30 11.86 -4.72
N ILE A 199 7.42 10.94 -5.13
CA ILE A 199 6.04 10.91 -4.69
C ILE A 199 5.92 9.89 -3.56
N SER A 200 5.48 10.35 -2.39
CA SER A 200 5.18 9.49 -1.26
C SER A 200 4.04 10.08 -0.44
N HIS A 201 3.32 9.23 0.27
CA HIS A 201 2.38 9.61 1.31
C HIS A 201 2.97 9.46 2.72
N LYS A 202 4.15 8.87 2.84
CA LYS A 202 4.88 8.70 4.10
C LYS A 202 5.72 9.96 4.39
N LEU A 203 5.33 10.70 5.43
CA LEU A 203 5.92 12.01 5.72
C LEU A 203 7.36 11.92 6.24
N ASN A 204 7.70 10.86 6.97
CA ASN A 204 9.07 10.57 7.40
C ASN A 204 10.03 10.45 6.21
N GLU A 205 9.63 9.75 5.13
CA GLU A 205 10.43 9.63 3.90
C GLU A 205 10.70 11.00 3.25
N ILE A 206 9.69 11.86 3.21
CA ILE A 206 9.82 13.22 2.68
C ILE A 206 10.79 14.05 3.51
N LYS A 207 10.70 13.94 4.85
CA LYS A 207 11.56 14.66 5.78
C LYS A 207 13.02 14.25 5.69
N GLU A 208 13.27 12.97 5.45
CA GLU A 208 14.62 12.41 5.36
C GLU A 208 15.30 12.66 4.02
N LEU A 209 14.54 12.57 2.92
CA LEU A 209 15.09 12.50 1.58
C LEU A 209 15.02 13.83 0.81
N CYS A 210 13.95 14.61 0.98
CA CYS A 210 13.63 15.71 0.07
C CYS A 210 14.20 17.06 0.52
N ASP A 211 14.58 17.89 -0.44
CA ASP A 211 15.04 19.28 -0.20
C ASP A 211 13.83 20.22 -0.07
N ARG A 212 12.84 20.05 -0.96
CA ARG A 212 11.60 20.82 -1.00
C ARG A 212 10.42 19.88 -1.17
N VAL A 213 9.25 20.31 -0.76
CA VAL A 213 7.99 19.57 -0.88
C VAL A 213 6.88 20.43 -1.44
N THR A 214 6.17 19.94 -2.44
CA THR A 214 4.90 20.52 -2.92
C THR A 214 3.74 19.69 -2.38
N ILE A 215 2.79 20.36 -1.74
CA ILE A 215 1.62 19.72 -1.10
C ILE A 215 0.40 19.93 -2.00
N MET A 216 -0.27 18.82 -2.35
CA MET A 216 -1.49 18.83 -3.16
C MET A 216 -2.69 18.36 -2.35
N ARG A 217 -3.85 19.02 -2.57
CA ARG A 217 -5.14 18.61 -2.00
C ARG A 217 -6.26 18.90 -2.99
N SER A 218 -7.14 17.92 -3.23
CA SER A 218 -8.33 18.06 -4.10
C SER A 218 -8.02 18.69 -5.47
N GLY A 219 -6.92 18.24 -6.09
CA GLY A 219 -6.50 18.68 -7.43
C GLY A 219 -5.79 20.03 -7.49
N ALA A 220 -5.48 20.67 -6.35
CA ALA A 220 -4.82 21.98 -6.29
C ALA A 220 -3.58 21.95 -5.41
N VAL A 221 -2.58 22.77 -5.72
CA VAL A 221 -1.39 22.97 -4.88
C VAL A 221 -1.75 23.86 -3.69
N GLN A 222 -1.41 23.40 -2.50
CA GLN A 222 -1.58 24.16 -1.24
C GLN A 222 -0.36 25.00 -0.91
N GLY A 223 0.80 24.63 -1.42
CA GLY A 223 2.05 25.34 -1.27
C GLY A 223 3.26 24.49 -1.58
N THR A 224 4.41 25.15 -1.75
CA THR A 224 5.72 24.53 -1.92
C THR A 224 6.67 25.07 -0.88
N PHE A 225 7.28 24.19 -0.10
CA PHE A 225 8.07 24.55 1.08
C PHE A 225 9.46 23.90 1.03
N ALA A 226 10.45 24.52 1.66
CA ALA A 226 11.68 23.81 2.02
C ALA A 226 11.33 22.83 3.15
N VAL A 227 11.77 21.58 3.05
CA VAL A 227 11.45 20.52 4.03
C VAL A 227 11.96 20.87 5.43
N SER A 228 13.06 21.62 5.53
CA SER A 228 13.60 22.12 6.79
C SER A 228 12.72 23.16 7.51
N LYS A 229 11.69 23.72 6.84
CA LYS A 229 10.82 24.78 7.36
C LYS A 229 9.41 24.34 7.72
N VAL A 230 9.08 23.08 7.49
CA VAL A 230 7.76 22.50 7.78
C VAL A 230 7.92 21.23 8.57
N ASP A 231 7.07 20.98 9.54
CA ASP A 231 7.03 19.70 10.26
C ASP A 231 5.98 18.75 9.65
N GLU A 232 5.91 17.51 10.15
CA GLU A 232 4.96 16.51 9.65
C GLU A 232 3.52 16.91 9.93
N LYS A 233 3.25 17.60 11.03
CA LYS A 233 1.91 18.09 11.38
C LYS A 233 1.46 19.17 10.42
N ASP A 234 2.35 20.09 10.05
CA ASP A 234 2.08 21.12 9.05
C ASP A 234 1.77 20.52 7.68
N ILE A 235 2.60 19.57 7.24
CA ILE A 235 2.40 18.88 5.96
C ILE A 235 1.06 18.14 5.98
N SER A 236 0.79 17.37 7.03
CA SER A 236 -0.45 16.61 7.20
C SER A 236 -1.69 17.53 7.21
N ARG A 237 -1.65 18.63 7.96
CA ARG A 237 -2.72 19.62 8.00
C ARG A 237 -3.02 20.23 6.63
N LEU A 238 -1.97 20.55 5.86
CA LEU A 238 -2.15 21.09 4.50
C LEU A 238 -2.67 20.04 3.53
N MET A 239 -2.29 18.75 3.69
CA MET A 239 -2.78 17.65 2.89
C MET A 239 -4.25 17.37 3.12
N VAL A 240 -4.68 17.31 4.37
CA VAL A 240 -6.05 16.90 4.77
C VAL A 240 -6.99 18.11 4.88
N GLY A 241 -6.47 19.28 5.27
CA GLY A 241 -7.23 20.53 5.48
C GLY A 241 -7.79 20.71 6.88
N ARG A 242 -7.44 19.84 7.82
CA ARG A 242 -7.70 19.91 9.26
C ARG A 242 -6.51 19.33 10.02
N ASP A 243 -6.47 19.55 11.30
CA ASP A 243 -5.51 18.84 12.15
C ASP A 243 -5.80 17.34 12.13
N VAL A 244 -4.76 16.54 11.98
CA VAL A 244 -4.81 15.08 11.94
C VAL A 244 -4.07 14.55 13.15
N ILE A 245 -4.67 13.60 13.83
CA ILE A 245 -4.02 12.86 14.90
C ILE A 245 -3.21 11.73 14.23
N LEU A 246 -1.91 11.97 14.04
CA LEU A 246 -1.02 10.98 13.43
C LEU A 246 -0.74 9.79 14.36
N GLU A 247 -0.72 10.04 15.67
CA GLU A 247 -0.52 9.00 16.69
C GLU A 247 -1.85 8.42 17.14
N VAL A 248 -1.96 7.10 17.09
CA VAL A 248 -3.16 6.42 17.60
C VAL A 248 -3.14 6.42 19.12
N GLN A 249 -4.09 7.14 19.74
CA GLN A 249 -4.28 7.07 21.18
C GLN A 249 -5.01 5.77 21.51
N LYS A 250 -4.33 4.82 22.16
CA LYS A 250 -4.94 3.59 22.64
C LYS A 250 -4.70 3.39 24.13
N THR A 251 -5.72 2.87 24.82
CA THR A 251 -5.61 2.42 26.19
C THR A 251 -4.75 1.16 26.29
N ALA A 252 -4.24 0.83 27.46
CA ALA A 252 -3.58 -0.45 27.67
C ALA A 252 -4.57 -1.59 27.40
N ALA A 253 -4.14 -2.57 26.59
CA ALA A 253 -4.96 -3.75 26.32
C ALA A 253 -5.29 -4.51 27.63
N ARG A 254 -6.47 -5.11 27.65
CA ARG A 254 -6.91 -6.02 28.75
C ARG A 254 -7.29 -7.37 28.13
N PRO A 255 -6.30 -8.16 27.68
CA PRO A 255 -6.58 -9.43 27.06
C PRO A 255 -7.33 -10.36 28.01
N MET A 256 -8.37 -11.01 27.50
CA MET A 256 -9.15 -12.03 28.21
C MET A 256 -9.00 -13.38 27.49
N GLY A 257 -9.95 -14.29 27.62
CA GLY A 257 -9.89 -15.62 27.00
C GLY A 257 -9.65 -15.60 25.49
N THR A 258 -9.13 -16.69 24.97
CA THR A 258 -8.75 -16.88 23.57
C THR A 258 -9.98 -16.93 22.66
N VAL A 259 -9.95 -16.17 21.58
CA VAL A 259 -10.98 -16.14 20.52
C VAL A 259 -10.53 -16.94 19.30
N LEU A 260 -9.31 -16.73 18.82
CA LEU A 260 -8.70 -17.48 17.72
C LEU A 260 -7.57 -18.35 18.28
N LYS A 261 -7.59 -19.64 17.97
CA LYS A 261 -6.50 -20.57 18.24
C LYS A 261 -6.08 -21.27 16.96
N VAL A 262 -4.81 -21.18 16.65
CA VAL A 262 -4.15 -21.79 15.50
C VAL A 262 -3.06 -22.72 16.01
N ASN A 263 -3.10 -24.01 15.64
CA ASN A 263 -2.12 -25.02 16.07
C ASN A 263 -1.56 -25.75 14.86
N ASP A 264 -0.23 -25.73 14.72
CA ASP A 264 0.54 -26.46 13.69
C ASP A 264 -0.03 -26.33 12.28
N LEU A 265 -0.56 -25.16 11.94
CA LEU A 265 -1.25 -24.90 10.70
C LEU A 265 -0.28 -24.98 9.50
N VAL A 266 -0.64 -25.81 8.50
CA VAL A 266 0.08 -25.93 7.23
C VAL A 266 -0.86 -25.55 6.09
N VAL A 267 -0.49 -24.53 5.31
CA VAL A 267 -1.22 -24.10 4.12
C VAL A 267 -0.33 -24.26 2.91
N LEU A 268 -0.88 -24.82 1.84
CA LEU A 268 -0.18 -24.97 0.57
C LEU A 268 -0.60 -23.85 -0.40
N ASP A 269 0.36 -23.31 -1.12
CA ASP A 269 0.07 -22.38 -2.22
C ASP A 269 -0.49 -23.14 -3.45
N ARG A 270 -0.89 -22.41 -4.48
CA ARG A 270 -1.40 -22.96 -5.74
C ARG A 270 -0.43 -23.89 -6.49
N PHE A 271 0.83 -23.91 -6.10
CA PHE A 271 1.86 -24.78 -6.68
C PHE A 271 2.20 -25.97 -5.79
N GLY A 272 1.50 -26.14 -4.65
CA GLY A 272 1.73 -27.22 -3.70
C GLY A 272 2.93 -27.00 -2.75
N LYS A 273 3.51 -25.80 -2.74
CA LYS A 273 4.55 -25.43 -1.79
C LYS A 273 3.92 -24.99 -0.46
N ARG A 274 4.56 -25.30 0.65
CA ARG A 274 4.12 -24.84 1.98
C ARG A 274 4.31 -23.34 2.11
N ALA A 275 3.24 -22.57 1.95
CA ALA A 275 3.22 -21.14 2.18
C ALA A 275 3.16 -20.82 3.68
N VAL A 276 2.38 -21.60 4.45
CA VAL A 276 2.43 -21.62 5.93
C VAL A 276 2.89 -23.00 6.36
N ASN A 277 3.84 -23.06 7.29
CA ASN A 277 4.54 -24.29 7.64
C ASN A 277 4.66 -24.47 9.16
N GLY A 278 3.57 -24.93 9.80
CA GLY A 278 3.49 -25.21 11.23
C GLY A 278 3.35 -23.94 12.07
N ALA A 279 2.45 -23.02 11.66
CA ALA A 279 2.18 -21.83 12.45
C ALA A 279 1.29 -22.17 13.66
N SER A 280 1.68 -21.72 14.85
CA SER A 280 0.91 -21.87 16.09
C SER A 280 0.89 -20.54 16.84
N PHE A 281 -0.32 -20.00 17.09
CA PHE A 281 -0.56 -18.76 17.82
C PHE A 281 -2.01 -18.66 18.26
N SER A 282 -2.29 -17.69 19.16
CA SER A 282 -3.65 -17.37 19.56
C SER A 282 -3.87 -15.86 19.59
N VAL A 283 -5.13 -15.44 19.40
CA VAL A 283 -5.56 -14.04 19.58
C VAL A 283 -6.62 -13.99 20.65
N ARG A 284 -6.43 -13.12 21.62
CA ARG A 284 -7.30 -12.99 22.78
C ARG A 284 -8.34 -11.91 22.60
N LYS A 285 -9.42 -12.04 23.32
CA LYS A 285 -10.45 -11.00 23.42
C LYS A 285 -9.83 -9.70 23.97
N GLY A 286 -10.10 -8.57 23.35
CA GLY A 286 -9.56 -7.27 23.77
C GLY A 286 -8.07 -7.09 23.45
N GLU A 287 -7.57 -7.77 22.42
CA GLU A 287 -6.20 -7.71 21.93
C GLU A 287 -6.14 -7.45 20.43
N ILE A 288 -5.18 -6.64 20.00
CA ILE A 288 -4.73 -6.56 18.61
C ILE A 288 -3.41 -7.32 18.51
N LEU A 289 -3.43 -8.50 17.87
CA LEU A 289 -2.22 -9.21 17.46
C LEU A 289 -1.84 -8.78 16.05
N GLY A 290 -0.68 -8.14 15.91
CA GLY A 290 -0.13 -7.76 14.62
C GLY A 290 0.69 -8.87 13.97
N ILE A 291 0.60 -9.00 12.65
CA ILE A 291 1.49 -9.85 11.84
C ILE A 291 2.34 -8.94 10.97
N ALA A 292 3.65 -8.93 11.26
CA ALA A 292 4.65 -8.30 10.42
C ALA A 292 5.32 -9.34 9.50
N GLY A 293 5.76 -8.92 8.31
CA GLY A 293 6.49 -9.80 7.38
C GLY A 293 6.52 -9.21 5.98
N VAL A 294 7.54 -9.59 5.20
CA VAL A 294 7.63 -9.23 3.78
C VAL A 294 6.56 -9.99 3.00
N GLU A 295 5.98 -9.37 2.00
CA GLU A 295 4.98 -10.01 1.11
C GLU A 295 5.50 -11.34 0.54
N GLY A 296 4.64 -12.36 0.57
CA GLY A 296 5.00 -13.72 0.13
C GLY A 296 5.56 -14.63 1.24
N ASN A 297 5.56 -14.21 2.50
CA ASN A 297 5.95 -15.04 3.64
C ASN A 297 4.79 -15.86 4.24
N GLY A 298 3.63 -15.95 3.57
CA GLY A 298 2.51 -16.79 3.98
C GLY A 298 1.38 -16.07 4.73
N GLN A 299 1.46 -14.74 4.89
CA GLN A 299 0.42 -13.96 5.58
C GLN A 299 -0.93 -14.08 4.88
N ARG A 300 -0.95 -13.93 3.57
CA ARG A 300 -2.16 -14.04 2.75
C ARG A 300 -2.82 -15.41 2.88
N GLU A 301 -2.04 -16.48 2.71
CA GLU A 301 -2.53 -17.84 2.80
C GLU A 301 -3.04 -18.17 4.23
N LEU A 302 -2.42 -17.59 5.25
CA LEU A 302 -2.89 -17.68 6.63
C LEU A 302 -4.25 -17.00 6.80
N VAL A 303 -4.41 -15.77 6.30
CA VAL A 303 -5.67 -15.03 6.34
C VAL A 303 -6.76 -15.78 5.57
N GLU A 304 -6.47 -16.27 4.36
CA GLU A 304 -7.40 -17.06 3.55
C GLU A 304 -7.87 -18.33 4.27
N ALA A 305 -6.95 -19.02 4.98
CA ALA A 305 -7.31 -20.21 5.77
C ALA A 305 -8.23 -19.87 6.95
N ILE A 306 -7.93 -18.78 7.71
CA ILE A 306 -8.73 -18.35 8.86
C ILE A 306 -10.13 -17.91 8.44
N THR A 307 -10.26 -17.24 7.31
CA THR A 307 -11.52 -16.69 6.80
C THR A 307 -12.33 -17.69 5.96
N GLY A 308 -11.74 -18.85 5.64
CA GLY A 308 -12.38 -19.90 4.83
C GLY A 308 -12.36 -19.59 3.33
N LEU A 309 -11.60 -18.59 2.88
CA LEU A 309 -11.35 -18.31 1.47
C LEU A 309 -10.36 -19.32 0.86
N GLY A 310 -9.48 -19.87 1.69
CA GLY A 310 -8.53 -20.93 1.35
C GLY A 310 -8.73 -22.18 2.19
N THR A 311 -8.03 -23.25 1.81
CA THR A 311 -7.99 -24.53 2.55
C THR A 311 -6.60 -24.72 3.16
N PHE A 312 -6.52 -25.47 4.25
CA PHE A 312 -5.24 -25.86 4.85
C PHE A 312 -5.04 -27.39 4.79
N ALA A 313 -3.78 -27.81 4.75
CA ALA A 313 -3.41 -29.21 4.55
C ALA A 313 -3.40 -30.00 5.88
N SER A 314 -3.02 -29.37 6.99
CA SER A 314 -3.00 -29.95 8.32
C SER A 314 -2.97 -28.87 9.39
N GLY A 315 -3.17 -29.26 10.65
CA GLY A 315 -3.25 -28.39 11.82
C GLY A 315 -4.68 -28.17 12.27
N ASP A 316 -4.86 -27.41 13.33
CA ASP A 316 -6.15 -27.07 13.92
C ASP A 316 -6.39 -25.58 13.91
N LEU A 317 -7.63 -25.20 13.61
CA LEU A 317 -8.11 -23.83 13.60
C LEU A 317 -9.43 -23.75 14.37
N GLU A 318 -9.41 -22.98 15.46
CA GLU A 318 -10.59 -22.80 16.32
C GLU A 318 -10.94 -21.33 16.49
N VAL A 319 -12.25 -21.05 16.45
CA VAL A 319 -12.81 -19.72 16.77
C VAL A 319 -13.84 -19.90 17.90
N ASN A 320 -13.69 -19.13 18.97
CA ASN A 320 -14.53 -19.24 20.16
C ASN A 320 -14.64 -20.68 20.69
N GLY A 321 -13.52 -21.45 20.69
CA GLY A 321 -13.45 -22.83 21.12
C GLY A 321 -14.17 -23.85 20.21
N ARG A 322 -14.48 -23.47 18.96
CA ARG A 322 -15.08 -24.36 17.97
C ARG A 322 -14.17 -24.49 16.76
N SER A 323 -13.89 -25.73 16.34
CA SER A 323 -13.14 -25.94 15.10
C SER A 323 -13.93 -25.40 13.90
N VAL A 324 -13.21 -24.66 13.06
CA VAL A 324 -13.77 -24.11 11.80
C VAL A 324 -13.29 -24.87 10.56
N ALA A 325 -12.54 -25.97 10.76
CA ALA A 325 -12.04 -26.81 9.69
C ALA A 325 -13.17 -27.32 8.78
N GLY A 326 -13.05 -27.10 7.47
CA GLY A 326 -14.04 -27.54 6.48
C GLY A 326 -15.40 -26.82 6.56
N MET A 327 -15.51 -25.76 7.35
CA MET A 327 -16.73 -24.95 7.37
C MET A 327 -16.80 -24.06 6.11
N SER A 328 -18.03 -23.77 5.67
CA SER A 328 -18.22 -22.73 4.65
C SER A 328 -17.95 -21.34 5.21
N ILE A 329 -17.57 -20.38 4.35
CA ILE A 329 -17.36 -18.98 4.71
C ILE A 329 -18.53 -18.44 5.55
N ARG A 330 -19.77 -18.75 5.17
CA ARG A 330 -20.98 -18.35 5.91
C ARG A 330 -20.94 -18.83 7.36
N LYS A 331 -20.63 -20.10 7.60
CA LYS A 331 -20.58 -20.67 8.96
C LYS A 331 -19.44 -20.08 9.79
N ILE A 332 -18.30 -19.76 9.16
CA ILE A 332 -17.17 -19.09 9.81
C ILE A 332 -17.57 -17.67 10.22
N ARG A 333 -18.29 -16.96 9.35
CA ARG A 333 -18.84 -15.64 9.69
C ARG A 333 -19.87 -15.71 10.81
N ASP A 334 -20.76 -16.71 10.78
CA ASP A 334 -21.75 -16.94 11.85
C ASP A 334 -21.09 -17.33 13.19
N ALA A 335 -19.85 -17.85 13.18
CA ALA A 335 -19.02 -18.05 14.38
C ALA A 335 -18.42 -16.76 14.94
N GLY A 336 -18.65 -15.62 14.29
CA GLY A 336 -18.24 -14.29 14.73
C GLY A 336 -16.98 -13.76 14.07
N VAL A 337 -16.55 -14.32 12.93
CA VAL A 337 -15.39 -13.83 12.16
C VAL A 337 -15.84 -12.81 11.13
N CYS A 338 -15.24 -11.64 11.11
CA CYS A 338 -15.31 -10.71 9.99
C CYS A 338 -13.96 -10.52 9.31
N HIS A 339 -13.96 -10.10 8.06
CA HIS A 339 -12.77 -9.94 7.24
C HIS A 339 -12.77 -8.64 6.47
N VAL A 340 -11.76 -7.82 6.71
CA VAL A 340 -11.43 -6.66 5.87
C VAL A 340 -10.32 -7.11 4.94
N PRO A 341 -10.59 -7.35 3.64
CA PRO A 341 -9.60 -7.90 2.72
C PRO A 341 -8.62 -6.85 2.20
N GLU A 342 -7.44 -7.31 1.77
CA GLU A 342 -6.40 -6.50 1.14
C GLU A 342 -6.91 -5.80 -0.13
N ASP A 343 -7.54 -6.55 -1.04
CA ASP A 343 -8.15 -5.98 -2.25
C ASP A 343 -9.63 -5.68 -2.03
N ARG A 344 -9.91 -4.42 -1.70
CA ARG A 344 -11.27 -3.94 -1.48
C ARG A 344 -12.15 -3.97 -2.73
N MET A 345 -11.56 -3.94 -3.94
CA MET A 345 -12.31 -3.90 -5.19
C MET A 345 -12.73 -5.30 -5.67
N THR A 346 -11.82 -6.27 -5.56
CA THR A 346 -12.04 -7.63 -6.03
C THR A 346 -12.74 -8.47 -4.98
N ASP A 347 -12.30 -8.36 -3.71
CA ASP A 347 -12.74 -9.23 -2.62
C ASP A 347 -13.62 -8.50 -1.60
N GLY A 348 -13.47 -7.17 -1.52
CA GLY A 348 -14.15 -6.37 -0.49
C GLY A 348 -15.55 -5.90 -0.88
N CYS A 349 -15.83 -5.62 -2.16
CA CYS A 349 -17.13 -5.07 -2.57
C CYS A 349 -17.58 -5.55 -3.95
N ALA A 350 -18.89 -5.48 -4.19
CA ALA A 350 -19.48 -5.60 -5.51
C ALA A 350 -19.49 -4.21 -6.18
N ALA A 351 -18.44 -3.89 -6.95
CA ALA A 351 -18.16 -2.54 -7.45
C ALA A 351 -19.30 -1.93 -8.28
N THR A 352 -20.05 -2.76 -9.03
CA THR A 352 -21.17 -2.35 -9.88
C THR A 352 -22.50 -2.24 -9.15
N LEU A 353 -22.54 -2.60 -7.85
CA LEU A 353 -23.73 -2.46 -7.01
C LEU A 353 -23.66 -1.19 -6.16
N GLY A 354 -24.83 -0.69 -5.76
CA GLY A 354 -24.93 0.47 -4.90
C GLY A 354 -24.35 0.26 -3.49
N VAL A 355 -24.08 1.37 -2.81
CA VAL A 355 -23.62 1.38 -1.41
C VAL A 355 -24.59 0.59 -0.52
N GLU A 356 -25.90 0.80 -0.66
CA GLU A 356 -26.94 0.09 0.09
C GLU A 356 -26.85 -1.43 -0.06
N ALA A 357 -26.71 -1.92 -1.31
CA ALA A 357 -26.58 -3.34 -1.60
C ALA A 357 -25.31 -3.95 -0.99
N ASN A 358 -24.19 -3.23 -1.04
CA ASN A 358 -22.95 -3.66 -0.42
C ASN A 358 -23.04 -3.71 1.11
N LEU A 359 -23.65 -2.71 1.74
CA LEU A 359 -23.80 -2.67 3.20
C LEU A 359 -24.71 -3.77 3.75
N MET A 360 -25.72 -4.22 2.99
CA MET A 360 -26.63 -5.27 3.42
C MET A 360 -26.20 -6.69 3.02
N SER A 361 -25.20 -6.83 2.12
CA SER A 361 -24.88 -8.10 1.47
C SER A 361 -24.60 -9.24 2.44
N TYR A 362 -24.04 -8.96 3.60
CA TYR A 362 -23.76 -9.94 4.64
C TYR A 362 -25.03 -10.44 5.36
N ASN A 363 -25.99 -9.55 5.64
CA ASN A 363 -27.17 -9.82 6.43
C ASN A 363 -28.46 -9.91 5.60
N HIS A 364 -28.34 -10.11 4.27
CA HIS A 364 -29.46 -10.06 3.33
C HIS A 364 -30.58 -11.04 3.67
N ASP A 365 -30.28 -12.17 4.30
CA ASP A 365 -31.23 -13.21 4.71
C ASP A 365 -31.69 -13.10 6.17
N SER A 366 -31.22 -12.09 6.90
CA SER A 366 -31.67 -11.86 8.28
C SER A 366 -33.16 -11.48 8.35
N VAL A 367 -33.82 -11.85 9.42
CA VAL A 367 -35.24 -11.47 9.69
C VAL A 367 -35.43 -9.95 9.67
N GLN A 368 -34.38 -9.18 9.93
CA GLN A 368 -34.43 -7.72 9.87
C GLN A 368 -34.68 -7.23 8.44
N PHE A 369 -34.03 -7.83 7.42
CA PHE A 369 -34.03 -7.36 6.04
C PHE A 369 -34.89 -8.21 5.10
N THR A 370 -35.22 -9.44 5.50
CA THR A 370 -35.97 -10.38 4.67
C THR A 370 -37.32 -10.68 5.29
N GLY A 371 -38.36 -10.55 4.47
CA GLY A 371 -39.74 -11.02 4.76
C GLY A 371 -39.91 -12.44 4.18
N PRO A 372 -41.13 -12.98 4.27
CA PRO A 372 -41.41 -14.33 3.76
C PRO A 372 -41.15 -14.53 2.27
N VAL A 373 -41.27 -13.47 1.46
CA VAL A 373 -41.12 -13.51 -0.01
C VAL A 373 -40.24 -12.39 -0.53
N PHE A 374 -40.24 -11.22 0.11
CA PHE A 374 -39.55 -10.02 -0.39
C PHE A 374 -38.64 -9.42 0.64
N LEU A 375 -37.61 -8.72 0.15
CA LEU A 375 -36.76 -7.89 0.98
C LEU A 375 -37.52 -6.69 1.55
N LYS A 376 -37.21 -6.31 2.76
CA LYS A 376 -37.78 -5.16 3.47
C LYS A 376 -37.07 -3.87 3.11
N GLY A 377 -37.34 -3.29 1.93
CA GLY A 377 -36.59 -2.14 1.39
C GLY A 377 -36.48 -0.96 2.36
N LYS A 378 -37.55 -0.65 3.14
CA LYS A 378 -37.51 0.43 4.15
C LYS A 378 -36.49 0.15 5.27
N ALA A 379 -36.40 -1.10 5.74
CA ALA A 379 -35.45 -1.48 6.78
C ALA A 379 -34.01 -1.46 6.26
N ILE A 380 -33.80 -1.90 5.01
CA ILE A 380 -32.51 -1.86 4.33
C ILE A 380 -32.04 -0.42 4.18
N ARG A 381 -32.93 0.47 3.67
CA ARG A 381 -32.62 1.89 3.52
C ARG A 381 -32.26 2.56 4.85
N ALA A 382 -33.06 2.35 5.90
CA ALA A 382 -32.77 2.93 7.20
C ALA A 382 -31.46 2.45 7.80
N ASN A 383 -31.10 1.16 7.60
CA ASN A 383 -29.79 0.64 8.02
C ASN A 383 -28.64 1.25 7.21
N SER A 384 -28.81 1.40 5.89
CA SER A 384 -27.80 2.02 5.04
C SER A 384 -27.56 3.47 5.39
N ASP A 385 -28.62 4.26 5.58
CA ASP A 385 -28.52 5.67 5.98
C ASP A 385 -27.79 5.81 7.32
N ARG A 386 -28.08 4.93 8.29
CA ARG A 386 -27.38 4.87 9.57
C ARG A 386 -25.89 4.58 9.41
N LEU A 387 -25.53 3.54 8.65
CA LEU A 387 -24.13 3.14 8.46
C LEU A 387 -23.34 4.17 7.64
N ILE A 388 -23.96 4.78 6.63
CA ILE A 388 -23.35 5.87 5.85
C ILE A 388 -22.99 7.04 6.77
N ALA A 389 -23.90 7.41 7.69
CA ALA A 389 -23.67 8.49 8.65
C ALA A 389 -22.61 8.10 9.70
N GLU A 390 -22.73 6.91 10.31
CA GLU A 390 -21.83 6.42 11.37
C GLU A 390 -20.38 6.30 10.89
N TYR A 391 -20.18 5.76 9.67
CA TYR A 391 -18.87 5.56 9.09
C TYR A 391 -18.41 6.73 8.20
N ASN A 392 -19.18 7.81 8.16
CA ASN A 392 -18.89 9.01 7.37
C ASN A 392 -18.50 8.66 5.91
N VAL A 393 -19.36 7.84 5.26
CA VAL A 393 -19.18 7.46 3.86
C VAL A 393 -19.65 8.61 2.97
N LYS A 394 -18.77 9.14 2.14
CA LYS A 394 -19.13 10.20 1.18
C LYS A 394 -19.61 9.57 -0.12
N CYS A 395 -20.92 9.55 -0.31
CA CYS A 395 -21.62 9.13 -1.53
C CYS A 395 -22.71 10.16 -1.88
N SER A 396 -23.12 10.21 -3.14
CA SER A 396 -24.20 11.09 -3.61
C SER A 396 -25.58 10.57 -3.23
N SER A 397 -25.72 9.24 -3.17
CA SER A 397 -26.91 8.54 -2.70
C SER A 397 -26.56 7.11 -2.31
N PRO A 398 -27.38 6.40 -1.53
CA PRO A 398 -27.17 4.98 -1.20
C PRO A 398 -27.21 4.04 -2.41
N GLU A 399 -27.79 4.44 -3.52
CA GLU A 399 -27.82 3.69 -4.79
C GLU A 399 -26.55 3.90 -5.63
N GLN A 400 -25.69 4.87 -5.30
CA GLN A 400 -24.45 5.13 -6.05
C GLN A 400 -23.58 3.87 -6.06
N GLU A 401 -23.13 3.46 -7.24
CA GLU A 401 -22.19 2.33 -7.41
C GLU A 401 -20.92 2.54 -6.58
N VAL A 402 -20.55 1.53 -5.78
CA VAL A 402 -19.39 1.60 -4.90
C VAL A 402 -18.09 1.83 -5.68
N GLY A 403 -17.96 1.25 -6.86
CA GLY A 403 -16.79 1.45 -7.73
C GLY A 403 -16.54 2.89 -8.18
N MET A 404 -17.54 3.78 -8.05
CA MET A 404 -17.42 5.21 -8.37
C MET A 404 -16.93 6.05 -7.17
N LEU A 405 -16.82 5.47 -5.98
CA LEU A 405 -16.33 6.17 -4.79
C LEU A 405 -14.81 6.29 -4.80
N SER A 406 -14.28 7.20 -3.97
CA SER A 406 -12.83 7.21 -3.70
C SER A 406 -12.41 5.97 -2.90
N GLY A 407 -11.14 5.56 -3.03
CA GLY A 407 -10.62 4.38 -2.33
C GLY A 407 -10.88 4.38 -0.82
N GLY A 408 -10.76 5.53 -0.15
CA GLY A 408 -11.09 5.68 1.27
C GLY A 408 -12.58 5.47 1.57
N ASN A 409 -13.48 5.93 0.69
CA ASN A 409 -14.92 5.72 0.89
C ASN A 409 -15.33 4.28 0.57
N ILE A 410 -14.72 3.62 -0.43
CA ILE A 410 -14.91 2.19 -0.67
C ILE A 410 -14.51 1.39 0.57
N GLN A 411 -13.34 1.69 1.14
CA GLN A 411 -12.86 1.02 2.36
C GLN A 411 -13.81 1.24 3.54
N LYS A 412 -14.36 2.45 3.70
CA LYS A 412 -15.36 2.74 4.73
C LYS A 412 -16.66 1.94 4.54
N VAL A 413 -17.09 1.68 3.30
CA VAL A 413 -18.26 0.81 3.02
C VAL A 413 -17.95 -0.63 3.46
N VAL A 414 -16.76 -1.15 3.10
CA VAL A 414 -16.33 -2.50 3.52
C VAL A 414 -16.28 -2.60 5.03
N VAL A 415 -15.60 -1.68 5.69
CA VAL A 415 -15.44 -1.65 7.16
C VAL A 415 -16.80 -1.48 7.86
N ALA A 416 -17.69 -0.62 7.34
CA ALA A 416 -19.04 -0.44 7.89
C ALA A 416 -19.85 -1.73 7.87
N ARG A 417 -19.81 -2.46 6.75
CA ARG A 417 -20.45 -3.76 6.63
C ARG A 417 -19.88 -4.79 7.61
N GLU A 418 -18.55 -4.92 7.64
CA GLU A 418 -17.89 -5.94 8.45
C GLU A 418 -18.05 -5.67 9.95
N PHE A 419 -17.81 -4.45 10.40
CA PHE A 419 -17.81 -4.12 11.83
C PHE A 419 -19.23 -3.99 12.41
N SER A 420 -20.23 -3.66 11.59
CA SER A 420 -21.64 -3.61 12.05
C SER A 420 -22.22 -4.96 12.45
N SER A 421 -21.54 -6.06 12.15
CA SER A 421 -21.94 -7.41 12.57
C SER A 421 -21.59 -7.74 14.03
N ALA A 422 -20.94 -6.81 14.76
CA ALA A 422 -20.42 -7.02 16.12
C ALA A 422 -19.54 -8.30 16.24
N PRO A 423 -18.46 -8.41 15.44
CA PRO A 423 -17.67 -9.61 15.37
C PRO A 423 -16.90 -9.88 16.65
N SER A 424 -16.68 -11.16 16.99
CA SER A 424 -15.76 -11.55 18.06
C SER A 424 -14.30 -11.58 17.59
N LEU A 425 -14.07 -11.86 16.29
CA LEU A 425 -12.76 -11.85 15.64
C LEU A 425 -12.80 -10.96 14.39
N ILE A 426 -11.91 -10.00 14.34
CA ILE A 426 -11.69 -9.14 13.18
C ILE A 426 -10.37 -9.55 12.54
N VAL A 427 -10.42 -10.02 11.29
CA VAL A 427 -9.23 -10.24 10.47
C VAL A 427 -9.09 -9.02 9.56
N ALA A 428 -8.17 -8.13 9.90
CA ALA A 428 -7.91 -6.89 9.18
C ALA A 428 -6.64 -7.06 8.33
N ASP A 429 -6.83 -7.35 7.04
CA ASP A 429 -5.74 -7.54 6.10
C ASP A 429 -5.52 -6.25 5.30
N GLN A 430 -4.39 -5.60 5.51
CA GLN A 430 -4.01 -4.33 4.88
C GLN A 430 -5.11 -3.25 4.97
N PRO A 431 -5.73 -3.01 6.14
CA PRO A 431 -6.98 -2.25 6.25
C PRO A 431 -6.86 -0.80 5.76
N THR A 432 -5.65 -0.24 5.76
CA THR A 432 -5.39 1.16 5.36
C THR A 432 -4.61 1.29 4.05
N ARG A 433 -4.33 0.17 3.37
CA ARG A 433 -3.54 0.19 2.14
C ARG A 433 -4.20 1.03 1.05
N GLY A 434 -3.47 2.03 0.55
CA GLY A 434 -3.89 2.83 -0.60
C GLY A 434 -5.15 3.69 -0.36
N ILE A 435 -5.40 4.12 0.87
CA ILE A 435 -6.44 5.10 1.21
C ILE A 435 -5.82 6.42 1.67
N ASP A 436 -6.66 7.44 1.83
CA ASP A 436 -6.23 8.76 2.31
C ASP A 436 -6.00 8.77 3.83
N VAL A 437 -5.24 9.77 4.31
CA VAL A 437 -4.87 9.91 5.72
C VAL A 437 -6.09 10.01 6.63
N GLY A 438 -7.15 10.73 6.19
CA GLY A 438 -8.37 10.86 6.98
C GLY A 438 -9.17 9.56 7.10
N ALA A 439 -9.18 8.72 6.05
CA ALA A 439 -9.76 7.39 6.11
C ALA A 439 -8.89 6.44 6.97
N THR A 440 -7.57 6.55 6.87
CA THR A 440 -6.62 5.79 7.70
C THR A 440 -6.86 6.07 9.19
N GLU A 441 -6.88 7.34 9.59
CA GLU A 441 -7.14 7.77 10.97
C GLU A 441 -8.47 7.17 11.49
N PHE A 442 -9.53 7.28 10.69
CA PHE A 442 -10.86 6.76 11.04
C PHE A 442 -10.85 5.24 11.26
N ILE A 443 -10.24 4.47 10.34
CA ILE A 443 -10.23 3.00 10.43
C ILE A 443 -9.38 2.53 11.60
N ARG A 444 -8.22 3.14 11.82
CA ARG A 444 -7.34 2.84 12.97
C ARG A 444 -8.05 3.09 14.30
N ALA A 445 -8.71 4.23 14.45
CA ALA A 445 -9.50 4.54 15.64
C ALA A 445 -10.60 3.50 15.86
N ARG A 446 -11.32 3.10 14.80
CA ARG A 446 -12.40 2.14 14.89
C ARG A 446 -11.93 0.73 15.27
N LEU A 447 -10.75 0.29 14.79
CA LEU A 447 -10.15 -0.98 15.22
C LEU A 447 -9.81 -0.98 16.72
N VAL A 448 -9.26 0.14 17.22
CA VAL A 448 -8.96 0.29 18.65
C VAL A 448 -10.23 0.31 19.49
N GLU A 449 -11.27 1.03 19.06
CA GLU A 449 -12.57 1.04 19.74
C GLU A 449 -13.16 -0.37 19.86
N LEU A 450 -13.20 -1.15 18.77
CA LEU A 450 -13.72 -2.52 18.78
C LEU A 450 -12.87 -3.45 19.66
N ARG A 451 -11.54 -3.29 19.67
CA ARG A 451 -10.67 -3.99 20.62
C ARG A 451 -11.06 -3.63 22.07
N ASP A 452 -11.25 -2.36 22.38
CA ASP A 452 -11.63 -1.89 23.74
C ASP A 452 -13.03 -2.38 24.14
N GLU A 453 -13.94 -2.56 23.16
CA GLU A 453 -15.26 -3.20 23.34
C GLU A 453 -15.13 -4.73 23.53
N GLY A 454 -13.95 -5.29 23.32
CA GLY A 454 -13.63 -6.68 23.59
C GLY A 454 -13.59 -7.59 22.36
N ALA A 455 -13.53 -7.08 21.13
CA ALA A 455 -13.22 -7.89 19.98
C ALA A 455 -11.74 -8.32 19.99
N ALA A 456 -11.44 -9.49 19.43
CA ALA A 456 -10.09 -9.91 19.07
C ALA A 456 -9.77 -9.38 17.68
N VAL A 457 -8.58 -8.84 17.47
CA VAL A 457 -8.16 -8.31 16.17
C VAL A 457 -6.88 -8.99 15.73
N LEU A 458 -6.89 -9.60 14.55
CA LEU A 458 -5.71 -10.06 13.84
C LEU A 458 -5.41 -9.03 12.75
N LEU A 459 -4.36 -8.24 12.94
CA LEU A 459 -3.96 -7.18 12.02
C LEU A 459 -2.79 -7.66 11.16
N VAL A 460 -2.96 -7.65 9.85
CA VAL A 460 -1.87 -7.88 8.89
C VAL A 460 -1.63 -6.59 8.14
N SER A 461 -0.42 -6.07 8.17
CA SER A 461 -0.06 -4.88 7.39
C SER A 461 1.40 -4.94 6.93
N ALA A 462 1.64 -4.47 5.70
CA ALA A 462 2.98 -4.22 5.18
C ALA A 462 3.56 -2.90 5.72
N ASP A 463 2.73 -2.01 6.26
CA ASP A 463 3.16 -0.78 6.91
C ASP A 463 3.56 -1.09 8.36
N LEU A 464 4.88 -1.12 8.62
CA LEU A 464 5.41 -1.40 9.95
C LEU A 464 4.94 -0.39 11.00
N ASN A 465 4.80 0.88 10.64
CA ASN A 465 4.29 1.88 11.57
C ASN A 465 2.86 1.54 11.99
N GLU A 466 2.02 1.13 11.04
CA GLU A 466 0.65 0.69 11.36
C GLU A 466 0.65 -0.51 12.31
N VAL A 467 1.47 -1.52 12.01
CA VAL A 467 1.56 -2.73 12.86
C VAL A 467 2.06 -2.37 14.26
N MET A 468 3.11 -1.56 14.37
CA MET A 468 3.71 -1.17 15.66
C MET A 468 2.80 -0.27 16.49
N GLU A 469 2.09 0.68 15.87
CA GLU A 469 1.22 1.62 16.57
C GLU A 469 -0.08 0.97 17.06
N LEU A 470 -0.70 0.13 16.22
CA LEU A 470 -2.00 -0.46 16.53
C LEU A 470 -1.89 -1.70 17.39
N SER A 471 -0.88 -2.54 17.18
CA SER A 471 -0.80 -3.83 17.83
C SER A 471 -0.45 -3.73 19.32
N ASP A 472 -0.99 -4.65 20.10
CA ASP A 472 -0.63 -4.83 21.49
C ASP A 472 0.53 -5.83 21.59
N SER A 473 0.48 -6.90 20.79
CA SER A 473 1.55 -7.87 20.60
C SER A 473 1.79 -8.14 19.11
N LEU A 474 2.96 -8.68 18.76
CA LEU A 474 3.36 -8.90 17.37
C LEU A 474 3.88 -10.31 17.15
N ILE A 475 3.57 -10.89 16.00
CA ILE A 475 4.32 -12.00 15.42
C ILE A 475 4.97 -11.57 14.10
N VAL A 476 6.15 -12.13 13.82
CA VAL A 476 6.86 -11.87 12.56
C VAL A 476 6.90 -13.15 11.75
N MET A 477 6.43 -13.10 10.51
CA MET A 477 6.45 -14.24 9.59
C MET A 477 7.66 -14.16 8.66
N TYR A 478 8.38 -15.29 8.55
CA TYR A 478 9.46 -15.48 7.58
C TYR A 478 9.50 -16.91 7.06
N GLY A 479 9.52 -17.07 5.73
CA GLY A 479 9.57 -18.38 5.09
C GLY A 479 8.42 -19.32 5.47
N GLY A 480 7.23 -18.79 5.69
CA GLY A 480 6.03 -19.54 6.08
C GLY A 480 5.98 -19.94 7.56
N LYS A 481 6.90 -19.46 8.39
CA LYS A 481 6.96 -19.76 9.83
C LYS A 481 6.90 -18.49 10.66
N ILE A 482 6.50 -18.62 11.92
CA ILE A 482 6.66 -17.56 12.91
C ILE A 482 8.14 -17.53 13.30
N GLY A 483 8.82 -16.43 12.97
CA GLY A 483 10.24 -16.20 13.28
C GLY A 483 10.48 -15.47 14.59
N ALA A 484 9.49 -14.71 15.08
CA ALA A 484 9.54 -14.02 16.36
C ALA A 484 8.15 -13.73 16.93
N TYR A 485 8.07 -13.62 18.25
CA TYR A 485 6.94 -13.10 19.00
C TYR A 485 7.37 -11.97 19.93
N VAL A 486 6.69 -10.85 19.87
CA VAL A 486 6.93 -9.66 20.68
C VAL A 486 5.69 -9.40 21.54
N PRO A 487 5.74 -9.65 22.85
CA PRO A 487 4.58 -9.53 23.75
C PRO A 487 4.07 -8.09 23.93
N ASP A 488 4.93 -7.10 23.73
CA ASP A 488 4.60 -5.68 23.76
C ASP A 488 5.17 -5.03 22.49
N ALA A 489 4.29 -4.66 21.58
CA ALA A 489 4.65 -4.04 20.31
C ALA A 489 5.53 -2.78 20.44
N LYS A 490 5.43 -2.08 21.57
CA LYS A 490 6.22 -0.87 21.85
C LYS A 490 7.65 -1.16 22.28
N SER A 491 7.97 -2.41 22.62
CA SER A 491 9.29 -2.81 23.12
C SER A 491 10.32 -3.07 22.03
N VAL A 492 9.91 -3.07 20.76
CA VAL A 492 10.77 -3.38 19.60
C VAL A 492 10.80 -2.19 18.63
N GLY A 493 11.97 -1.93 18.04
CA GLY A 493 12.14 -0.90 17.00
C GLY A 493 11.98 -1.47 15.59
N GLU A 494 11.75 -0.57 14.61
CA GLU A 494 11.60 -0.94 13.18
C GLU A 494 12.80 -1.71 12.65
N GLU A 495 14.02 -1.31 13.01
CA GLU A 495 15.27 -1.94 12.59
C GLU A 495 15.33 -3.42 13.04
N GLU A 496 14.98 -3.67 14.30
CA GLU A 496 14.97 -5.02 14.86
C GLU A 496 13.87 -5.89 14.21
N LEU A 497 12.67 -5.34 14.01
CA LEU A 497 11.60 -6.03 13.27
C LEU A 497 12.05 -6.38 11.86
N GLY A 498 12.73 -5.46 11.18
CA GLY A 498 13.29 -5.70 9.86
C GLY A 498 14.26 -6.89 9.82
N LEU A 499 15.11 -7.05 10.83
CA LEU A 499 16.02 -8.21 10.93
C LEU A 499 15.26 -9.54 11.07
N PHE A 500 14.16 -9.57 11.84
CA PHE A 500 13.30 -10.75 11.94
C PHE A 500 12.58 -11.04 10.63
N MET A 501 12.06 -9.99 9.95
CA MET A 501 11.35 -10.12 8.68
C MET A 501 12.23 -10.64 7.54
N LEU A 502 13.53 -10.36 7.58
CA LEU A 502 14.53 -10.87 6.63
C LEU A 502 15.13 -12.23 7.06
N GLY A 503 14.75 -12.77 8.23
CA GLY A 503 15.26 -14.02 8.77
C GLY A 503 16.72 -13.96 9.25
N LEU A 504 17.28 -12.75 9.35
CA LEU A 504 18.65 -12.49 9.84
C LEU A 504 18.74 -12.64 11.36
N LYS A 505 17.63 -12.42 12.07
CA LYS A 505 17.47 -12.68 13.50
C LYS A 505 16.30 -13.66 13.68
N LYS A 506 16.41 -14.55 14.67
CA LYS A 506 15.35 -15.51 15.03
C LYS A 506 15.31 -15.66 16.54
N GLN A 507 14.11 -15.85 17.07
CA GLN A 507 13.91 -16.24 18.47
C GLN A 507 13.96 -17.76 18.63
N SER A 508 14.16 -18.21 19.86
CA SER A 508 14.06 -19.63 20.22
C SER A 508 12.60 -20.14 20.10
N PRO A 509 12.40 -21.44 19.87
CA PRO A 509 11.04 -22.01 19.86
C PRO A 509 10.27 -21.77 21.15
N GLU A 510 10.95 -21.71 22.31
CA GLU A 510 10.35 -21.46 23.63
C GLU A 510 9.84 -20.01 23.76
N GLU A 511 10.56 -19.04 23.19
CA GLU A 511 10.11 -17.65 23.15
C GLU A 511 8.89 -17.48 22.25
N ILE A 512 8.92 -18.12 21.08
CA ILE A 512 7.81 -18.09 20.12
C ILE A 512 6.56 -18.78 20.67
N ALA A 513 6.74 -19.90 21.40
CA ALA A 513 5.61 -20.65 21.98
C ALA A 513 4.77 -19.83 22.97
N ARG A 514 5.30 -18.72 23.50
CA ARG A 514 4.56 -17.81 24.40
C ARG A 514 3.39 -17.10 23.72
N VAL A 515 3.30 -17.13 22.41
CA VAL A 515 2.16 -16.56 21.64
C VAL A 515 0.91 -17.46 21.71
N VAL A 516 1.05 -18.70 22.13
CA VAL A 516 -0.07 -19.62 22.32
C VAL A 516 -0.59 -19.46 23.75
N HIS A 517 -1.83 -19.00 23.87
CA HIS A 517 -2.53 -18.83 25.14
C HIS A 517 -3.67 -19.85 25.20
N ASP A 518 -3.99 -20.33 26.40
CA ASP A 518 -5.11 -21.24 26.68
C ASP A 518 -6.47 -20.53 26.70
#